data_c942e7af2c633696380c8f0691721921
#
_entry.id   c942e7af2c633696380c8f0691721921
#
_cell.length_a   1.000
_cell.length_b   1.000
_cell.length_c   1.000
_cell.angle_alpha   90.00
_cell.angle_beta   90.00
_cell.angle_gamma   90.00
#
_symmetry.space_group_name_H-M   'P 1'
#
loop_
_entity.id
_entity.type
_entity.pdbx_description
1 polymer ?
#
loop_
_entity_poly.entity_id
_entity_poly.type
_entity_poly.pdbx_seq_one_letter_code
_entity_poly.pdbx_strand_id
1 'polypeptide(L)' 'MEIKQGDIVQLRKKHPCGSDRWQVVRTGADIGIVCLGCRHKVLLDRSSFEKSVRSFISKIQ' A
#
# COMPACT_ATOMS: atom_id res chain seq x y z
N MET A 1 6.95 -10.60 -6.18
CA MET A 1 6.63 -9.88 -4.93
C MET A 1 5.39 -10.48 -4.31
N GLU A 2 5.52 -10.95 -3.09
CA GLU A 2 4.39 -11.51 -2.35
C GLU A 2 3.71 -10.43 -1.53
N ILE A 3 2.40 -10.32 -1.68
CA ILE A 3 1.63 -9.31 -0.99
C ILE A 3 0.48 -10.00 -0.28
N LYS A 4 0.29 -9.66 0.99
CA LYS A 4 -0.81 -10.20 1.77
C LYS A 4 -1.63 -9.07 2.38
N GLN A 5 -2.90 -9.35 2.60
CA GLN A 5 -3.76 -8.40 3.29
C GLN A 5 -3.20 -8.14 4.69
N GLY A 6 -3.08 -6.86 5.03
CA GLY A 6 -2.52 -6.46 6.31
C GLY A 6 -1.08 -6.00 6.26
N ASP A 7 -0.38 -6.22 5.15
CA ASP A 7 1.00 -5.74 5.03
C ASP A 7 1.04 -4.22 5.03
N ILE A 8 2.08 -3.67 5.64
CA ILE A 8 2.31 -2.23 5.65
C ILE A 8 3.45 -1.94 4.68
N VAL A 9 3.22 -1.02 3.76
CA VAL A 9 4.22 -0.67 2.75
C VAL A 9 4.46 0.83 2.76
N GLN A 10 5.65 1.21 2.31
CA GLN A 10 6.00 2.61 2.10
C GLN A 10 6.06 2.87 0.61
N LEU A 11 5.33 3.87 0.15
CA LEU A 11 5.34 4.24 -1.25
C LEU A 11 6.43 5.27 -1.54
N ARG A 12 6.79 5.36 -2.80
CA ARG A 12 7.85 6.28 -3.23
C ARG A 12 7.42 7.73 -3.10
N LYS A 13 6.13 8.00 -3.29
CA LYS A 13 5.59 9.35 -3.19
C LYS A 13 4.76 9.48 -1.94
N LYS A 14 4.88 10.62 -1.27
CA LYS A 14 4.05 10.92 -0.12
C LYS A 14 2.65 11.27 -0.58
N HIS A 15 1.68 10.83 0.20
CA HIS A 15 0.30 11.24 -0.01
C HIS A 15 0.15 12.72 0.40
N PRO A 16 -0.80 13.46 -0.20
CA PRO A 16 -1.02 14.87 0.18
C PRO A 16 -1.25 15.10 1.66
N CYS A 17 -1.70 14.08 2.40
CA CYS A 17 -1.87 14.22 3.86
C CYS A 17 -0.55 14.14 4.62
N GLY A 18 0.57 13.90 3.94
CA GLY A 18 1.89 13.86 4.55
C GLY A 18 2.37 12.46 4.91
N SER A 19 1.54 11.45 4.77
CA SER A 19 1.92 10.08 5.08
C SER A 19 2.33 9.34 3.82
N ASP A 20 3.36 8.50 3.92
CA ASP A 20 3.77 7.65 2.82
C ASP A 20 3.59 6.17 3.16
N ARG A 21 2.95 5.87 4.28
CA ARG A 21 2.71 4.50 4.71
C ARG A 21 1.29 4.08 4.42
N TRP A 22 1.16 2.86 3.88
CA TRP A 22 -0.11 2.35 3.43
C TRP A 22 -0.27 0.93 3.90
N GLN A 23 -1.51 0.55 4.19
CA GLN A 23 -1.83 -0.82 4.57
C GLN A 23 -2.56 -1.51 3.42
N VAL A 24 -2.12 -2.72 3.09
CA VAL A 24 -2.77 -3.52 2.07
C VAL A 24 -4.05 -4.10 2.67
N VAL A 25 -5.19 -3.78 2.07
CA VAL A 25 -6.49 -4.25 2.55
C VAL A 25 -7.17 -5.18 1.55
N ARG A 26 -6.64 -5.27 0.34
CA ARG A 26 -7.22 -6.15 -0.68
C ARG A 26 -6.11 -6.63 -1.61
N THR A 27 -6.17 -7.91 -1.96
CA THR A 27 -5.27 -8.49 -2.94
C THR A 27 -6.11 -9.19 -4.02
N GLY A 28 -5.45 -9.63 -5.07
CA GLY A 28 -6.15 -10.28 -6.17
C GLY A 28 -5.77 -9.60 -7.47
N ALA A 29 -6.75 -9.39 -8.35
CA ALA A 29 -6.51 -8.71 -9.63
C ALA A 29 -6.06 -7.28 -9.39
N ASP A 30 -6.69 -6.61 -8.43
CA ASP A 30 -6.31 -5.26 -8.03
C ASP A 30 -5.83 -5.26 -6.59
N ILE A 31 -4.89 -4.38 -6.29
CA ILE A 31 -4.37 -4.23 -4.94
C ILE A 31 -5.04 -3.00 -4.31
N GLY A 32 -5.74 -3.23 -3.20
CA GLY A 32 -6.36 -2.14 -2.45
C GLY A 32 -5.47 -1.75 -1.29
N ILE A 33 -5.18 -0.46 -1.17
CA ILE A 33 -4.36 0.06 -0.08
C ILE A 33 -5.04 1.25 0.56
N VAL A 34 -4.78 1.43 1.85
CA VAL A 34 -5.35 2.52 2.63
C VAL A 34 -4.22 3.32 3.26
N CYS A 35 -4.25 4.63 3.06
CA CYS A 35 -3.29 5.53 3.68
C CYS A 35 -3.48 5.51 5.19
N LEU A 36 -2.42 5.26 5.93
CA LEU A 36 -2.51 5.21 7.40
C LEU A 36 -2.65 6.60 8.02
N GLY A 37 -2.37 7.64 7.26
CA GLY A 37 -2.52 9.00 7.76
C GLY A 37 -3.95 9.49 7.72
N CYS A 38 -4.59 9.39 6.56
CA CYS A 38 -5.94 9.94 6.37
C CYS A 38 -6.99 8.90 6.04
N ARG A 39 -6.61 7.63 5.95
CA ARG A 39 -7.52 6.52 5.67
C ARG A 39 -8.12 6.55 4.28
N HIS A 40 -7.46 7.23 3.35
CA HIS A 40 -7.92 7.24 1.98
C HIS A 40 -7.59 5.91 1.29
N LYS A 41 -8.58 5.31 0.65
CA LYS A 41 -8.40 4.03 -0.02
C LYS A 41 -8.15 4.23 -1.50
N VAL A 42 -7.17 3.50 -2.04
CA VAL A 42 -6.81 3.56 -3.45
C VAL A 42 -6.71 2.15 -3.99
N LEU A 43 -7.18 1.94 -5.20
CA LEU A 43 -7.04 0.67 -5.90
C LEU A 43 -6.02 0.84 -7.01
N LEU A 44 -5.06 -0.09 -7.07
CA LEU A 44 -4.03 -0.09 -8.10
C LEU A 44 -3.96 -1.48 -8.71
N ASP A 45 -3.62 -1.56 -9.99
CA ASP A 45 -3.29 -2.85 -10.55
C ASP A 45 -1.94 -3.30 -9.96
N ARG A 46 -1.69 -4.60 -10.02
CA ARG A 46 -0.50 -5.17 -9.38
C ARG A 46 0.79 -4.53 -9.89
N SER A 47 0.87 -4.31 -11.19
CA SER A 47 2.05 -3.73 -11.80
C SER A 47 2.32 -2.32 -11.28
N SER A 48 1.29 -1.49 -11.21
CA SER A 48 1.41 -0.13 -10.70
C SER A 48 1.78 -0.15 -9.23
N PHE A 49 1.19 -1.07 -8.46
CA PHE A 49 1.50 -1.19 -7.04
C PHE A 49 2.99 -1.51 -6.85
N GLU A 50 3.49 -2.49 -7.59
CA GLU A 50 4.89 -2.89 -7.46
C GLU A 50 5.85 -1.76 -7.79
N LYS A 51 5.49 -0.94 -8.78
CA LYS A 51 6.31 0.22 -9.14
C LYS A 51 6.25 1.31 -8.11
N SER A 52 5.14 1.42 -7.39
CA SER A 52 4.94 2.48 -6.42
C SER A 52 5.55 2.17 -5.06
N VAL A 53 5.74 0.89 -4.73
CA VAL A 53 6.25 0.48 -3.42
C VAL A 53 7.74 0.72 -3.35
N ARG A 54 8.16 1.44 -2.30
CA ARG A 54 9.56 1.64 -2.01
C ARG A 54 10.11 0.53 -1.12
N SER A 55 9.36 0.16 -0.09
CA SER A 55 9.79 -0.90 0.80
C SER A 55 8.59 -1.43 1.58
N PHE A 56 8.76 -2.62 2.12
CA PHE A 56 7.80 -3.21 3.06
C PHE A 56 8.25 -2.85 4.47
N ILE A 57 7.34 -2.24 5.23
CA ILE A 57 7.69 -1.75 6.56
C ILE A 57 7.42 -2.82 7.61
N SER A 58 6.23 -3.43 7.56
CA SER A 58 5.91 -4.49 8.50
C SER A 58 4.83 -5.37 7.93
N LYS A 59 4.67 -6.52 8.57
CA LYS A 59 3.60 -7.46 8.26
C LYS A 59 2.77 -7.66 9.50
N ILE A 60 1.48 -7.77 9.31
CA ILE A 60 0.58 -8.04 10.42
C ILE A 60 0.68 -9.52 10.79
N GLN A 61 0.83 -9.75 12.06
CA GLN A 61 0.96 -11.10 12.60
C GLN A 61 -0.39 -11.73 12.81
#